data_9041c39ea3ac657edc2e0cdd6b76ca3c
#
_entry.id   9041c39ea3ac657edc2e0cdd6b76ca3c
#
_cell.length_a   1.000
_cell.length_b   1.000
_cell.length_c   1.000
_cell.angle_alpha   90.00
_cell.angle_beta   90.00
_cell.angle_gamma   90.00
#
_symmetry.space_group_name_H-M   'P 1'
#
loop_
_entity.id
_entity.type
_entity.pdbx_description
1 polymer ?
#
loop_
_entity_poly.entity_id
_entity_poly.type
_entity_poly.pdbx_seq_one_letter_code
_entity_poly.pdbx_strand_id
1 'polypeptide(L)'
;ERNRATVQRLLDDGSFRQFEEEALYIYRLQAGHHVQTAVVAEVPIEEYETGRIRRHEHTRPDHEDRLTRYLEVVGVSSSPVCLAYPESPSINALISKITSRVPELDLLSDDEIRQLVWRVTDEGEIETLQQQFSSVSAAYLTDGHHRTAASSRYSASQCAKGDDKGSGSWKYFLAAMFPASELRILAFNRCVRDLNGLSVQSLVEGIGKHFV
;
A
#
# COMPACT_ATOMS: atom_id res chain seq x y z
N GLU A 1 5.16 18.21 13.59
CA GLU A 1 6.17 18.14 14.65
C GLU A 1 5.89 17.01 15.65
N ARG A 2 4.68 16.88 16.22
CA ARG A 2 4.33 15.82 17.18
C ARG A 2 4.61 14.42 16.63
N ASN A 3 4.23 14.12 15.39
CA ASN A 3 4.44 12.80 14.77
C ASN A 3 5.93 12.51 14.57
N ARG A 4 6.71 13.50 14.15
CA ARG A 4 8.18 13.35 14.04
C ARG A 4 8.81 13.01 15.38
N ALA A 5 8.43 13.72 16.43
CA ALA A 5 8.92 13.44 17.79
C ALA A 5 8.52 12.05 18.28
N THR A 6 7.32 11.56 17.91
CA THR A 6 6.88 10.21 18.24
C THR A 6 7.71 9.15 17.53
N VAL A 7 7.96 9.30 16.21
CA VAL A 7 8.81 8.37 15.45
C VAL A 7 10.23 8.35 16.03
N GLN A 8 10.80 9.53 16.33
CA GLN A 8 12.13 9.61 16.91
C GLN A 8 12.21 8.89 18.27
N ARG A 9 11.21 9.09 19.13
CA ARG A 9 11.13 8.40 20.43
C ARG A 9 11.07 6.88 20.27
N LEU A 10 10.28 6.37 19.30
CA LEU A 10 10.17 4.93 19.03
C LEU A 10 11.46 4.33 18.49
N LEU A 11 12.26 5.10 17.76
CA LEU A 11 13.59 4.70 17.33
C LEU A 11 14.58 4.71 18.52
N ASP A 12 14.55 5.77 19.34
CA ASP A 12 15.46 5.96 20.47
C ASP A 12 15.22 4.90 21.57
N ASP A 13 13.98 4.50 21.80
CA ASP A 13 13.63 3.47 22.82
C ASP A 13 13.72 2.04 22.28
N GLY A 14 14.05 1.86 20.99
CA GLY A 14 14.22 0.55 20.35
C GLY A 14 12.91 -0.15 20.01
N SER A 15 11.73 0.50 20.16
CA SER A 15 10.44 -0.02 19.73
C SER A 15 10.37 -0.17 18.21
N PHE A 16 11.02 0.75 17.49
CA PHE A 16 11.26 0.64 16.05
C PHE A 16 12.75 0.39 15.81
N ARG A 17 13.02 -0.55 14.90
CA ARG A 17 14.38 -0.88 14.48
C ARG A 17 14.45 -0.81 12.96
N GLN A 18 15.49 -0.17 12.46
CA GLN A 18 15.87 -0.26 11.06
C GLN A 18 16.88 -1.39 10.91
N PHE A 19 16.61 -2.32 10.00
CA PHE A 19 17.58 -3.35 9.64
C PHE A 19 18.65 -2.74 8.73
N GLU A 20 19.87 -3.23 8.84
CA GLU A 20 20.99 -2.79 7.98
C GLU A 20 20.91 -3.41 6.58
N GLU A 21 20.37 -4.64 6.49
CA GLU A 21 20.22 -5.37 5.26
C GLU A 21 18.91 -4.98 4.55
N GLU A 22 19.03 -4.73 3.25
CA GLU A 22 17.86 -4.56 2.39
C GLU A 22 17.03 -5.84 2.34
N ALA A 23 15.71 -5.69 2.32
CA ALA A 23 14.81 -6.83 2.32
C ALA A 23 13.50 -6.50 1.60
N LEU A 24 12.91 -7.51 0.99
CA LEU A 24 11.48 -7.52 0.67
C LEU A 24 10.73 -8.25 1.78
N TYR A 25 9.42 -8.04 1.84
CA TYR A 25 8.58 -8.74 2.80
C TYR A 25 7.42 -9.44 2.09
N ILE A 26 7.11 -10.65 2.53
CA ILE A 26 5.85 -11.29 2.17
C ILE A 26 4.90 -11.08 3.35
N TYR A 27 3.74 -10.52 3.09
CA TYR A 27 2.72 -10.21 4.08
C TYR A 27 1.42 -10.95 3.76
N ARG A 28 0.96 -11.80 4.68
CA ARG A 28 -0.27 -12.58 4.52
C ARG A 28 -1.29 -12.20 5.57
N LEU A 29 -2.51 -12.00 5.11
CA LEU A 29 -3.70 -11.83 5.93
C LEU A 29 -4.60 -13.03 5.79
N GLN A 30 -5.11 -13.54 6.91
CA GLN A 30 -6.08 -14.64 6.96
C GLN A 30 -7.28 -14.21 7.80
N ALA A 31 -8.44 -14.09 7.15
CA ALA A 31 -9.70 -13.74 7.77
C ALA A 31 -10.73 -14.87 7.50
N GLY A 32 -10.91 -15.78 8.45
CA GLY A 32 -11.68 -17.00 8.24
C GLY A 32 -11.08 -17.85 7.11
N HIS A 33 -11.87 -18.07 6.06
CA HIS A 33 -11.43 -18.82 4.87
C HIS A 33 -10.74 -17.94 3.80
N HIS A 34 -10.75 -16.61 3.98
CA HIS A 34 -10.12 -15.71 3.03
C HIS A 34 -8.66 -15.53 3.38
N VAL A 35 -7.80 -15.74 2.39
CA VAL A 35 -6.35 -15.54 2.49
C VAL A 35 -5.93 -14.62 1.36
N GLN A 36 -5.14 -13.61 1.67
CA GLN A 36 -4.49 -12.74 0.69
C GLN A 36 -3.03 -12.53 1.07
N THR A 37 -2.15 -12.58 0.09
CA THR A 37 -0.70 -12.50 0.30
C THR A 37 -0.09 -11.45 -0.62
N ALA A 38 0.62 -10.49 -0.03
CA ALA A 38 1.30 -9.43 -0.75
C ALA A 38 2.81 -9.61 -0.74
N VAL A 39 3.46 -9.11 -1.78
CA VAL A 39 4.86 -8.70 -1.72
C VAL A 39 4.87 -7.23 -1.30
N VAL A 40 5.58 -6.92 -0.21
CA VAL A 40 5.74 -5.56 0.30
C VAL A 40 7.15 -5.09 -0.04
N ALA A 41 7.21 -3.98 -0.76
CA ALA A 41 8.46 -3.41 -1.27
C ALA A 41 8.35 -1.89 -1.46
N GLU A 42 9.49 -1.25 -1.60
CA GLU A 42 9.58 0.08 -2.16
C GLU A 42 9.47 0.00 -3.69
N VAL A 43 8.52 0.75 -4.26
CA VAL A 43 8.21 0.79 -5.70
C VAL A 43 8.62 2.15 -6.25
N PRO A 44 9.32 2.21 -7.41
CA PRO A 44 9.70 3.46 -8.02
C PRO A 44 8.49 4.35 -8.33
N ILE A 45 8.61 5.64 -8.04
CA ILE A 45 7.56 6.63 -8.38
C ILE A 45 7.35 6.73 -9.89
N GLU A 46 8.39 6.49 -10.67
CA GLU A 46 8.34 6.46 -12.13
C GLU A 46 7.27 5.48 -12.66
N GLU A 47 7.05 4.36 -11.99
CA GLU A 47 6.01 3.37 -12.35
C GLU A 47 4.59 3.97 -12.29
N TYR A 48 4.38 4.90 -11.36
CA TYR A 48 3.12 5.64 -11.25
C TYR A 48 3.05 6.78 -12.28
N GLU A 49 4.12 7.51 -12.50
CA GLU A 49 4.17 8.67 -13.41
C GLU A 49 4.05 8.24 -14.88
N THR A 50 4.65 7.12 -15.25
CA THR A 50 4.55 6.55 -16.61
C THR A 50 3.22 5.82 -16.87
N GLY A 51 2.38 5.63 -15.81
CA GLY A 51 1.08 4.99 -15.94
C GLY A 51 1.15 3.45 -15.96
N ARG A 52 2.28 2.85 -15.63
CA ARG A 52 2.38 1.42 -15.41
C ARG A 52 1.61 1.00 -14.15
N ILE A 53 1.56 1.88 -13.15
CA ILE A 53 0.60 1.79 -12.06
C ILE A 53 -0.61 2.63 -12.40
N ARG A 54 -1.73 1.96 -12.69
CA ARG A 54 -2.98 2.57 -13.12
C ARG A 54 -3.83 2.99 -11.94
N ARG A 55 -4.39 4.18 -12.01
CA ARG A 55 -5.32 4.75 -11.03
C ARG A 55 -6.74 4.76 -11.57
N HIS A 56 -7.72 4.72 -10.67
CA HIS A 56 -9.14 4.80 -11.02
C HIS A 56 -9.87 5.92 -10.25
N GLU A 57 -9.16 6.67 -9.42
CA GLU A 57 -9.71 7.76 -8.61
C GLU A 57 -8.91 9.04 -8.82
N HIS A 58 -9.62 10.17 -8.87
CA HIS A 58 -9.00 11.49 -8.82
C HIS A 58 -8.72 11.89 -7.38
N THR A 59 -7.54 12.39 -7.14
CA THR A 59 -7.11 12.84 -5.82
C THR A 59 -7.48 14.30 -5.59
N ARG A 60 -7.70 14.67 -4.32
CA ARG A 60 -8.03 16.03 -3.93
C ARG A 60 -6.76 16.78 -3.54
N PRO A 61 -6.50 17.97 -4.13
CA PRO A 61 -5.29 18.74 -3.89
C PRO A 61 -5.03 19.04 -2.41
N ASP A 62 -6.07 19.36 -1.64
CA ASP A 62 -5.98 19.66 -0.19
C ASP A 62 -5.49 18.44 0.63
N HIS A 63 -5.85 17.23 0.22
CA HIS A 63 -5.37 16.00 0.85
C HIS A 63 -3.93 15.69 0.45
N GLU A 64 -3.59 15.89 -0.83
CA GLU A 64 -2.22 15.73 -1.31
C GLU A 64 -1.26 16.67 -0.60
N ASP A 65 -1.60 17.97 -0.50
CA ASP A 65 -0.80 18.99 0.19
C ASP A 65 -0.48 18.59 1.63
N ARG A 66 -1.49 18.09 2.33
CA ARG A 66 -1.35 17.66 3.73
C ARG A 66 -0.43 16.44 3.87
N LEU A 67 -0.55 15.46 2.97
CA LEU A 67 0.29 14.25 2.98
C LEU A 67 1.70 14.54 2.49
N THR A 68 1.88 15.41 1.50
CA THR A 68 3.20 15.87 1.05
C THR A 68 3.92 16.57 2.20
N ARG A 69 3.24 17.49 2.90
CA ARG A 69 3.82 18.14 4.08
C ARG A 69 4.13 17.15 5.21
N TYR A 70 3.31 16.11 5.37
CA TYR A 70 3.61 15.03 6.33
C TYR A 70 4.94 14.35 5.99
N LEU A 71 5.17 13.97 4.73
CA LEU A 71 6.42 13.37 4.26
C LEU A 71 7.62 14.31 4.47
N GLU A 72 7.46 15.60 4.16
CA GLU A 72 8.51 16.61 4.38
C GLU A 72 8.92 16.75 5.86
N VAL A 73 7.95 16.69 6.77
CA VAL A 73 8.19 16.93 8.20
C VAL A 73 8.58 15.65 8.94
N VAL A 74 7.94 14.53 8.66
CA VAL A 74 8.11 13.28 9.40
C VAL A 74 9.19 12.40 8.78
N GLY A 75 9.31 12.41 7.44
CA GLY A 75 10.33 11.67 6.70
C GLY A 75 10.05 10.17 6.53
N VAL A 76 8.87 9.69 6.96
CA VAL A 76 8.49 8.27 6.81
C VAL A 76 7.06 8.15 6.28
N SER A 77 6.80 7.08 5.50
CA SER A 77 5.45 6.72 5.10
C SER A 77 4.71 6.06 6.26
N SER A 78 3.43 6.39 6.43
CA SER A 78 2.62 5.86 7.53
C SER A 78 2.09 4.43 7.29
N SER A 79 1.96 4.03 6.03
CA SER A 79 1.46 2.71 5.65
C SER A 79 1.71 2.46 4.15
N PRO A 80 1.85 1.20 3.72
CA PRO A 80 1.96 0.87 2.31
C PRO A 80 0.68 1.25 1.55
N VAL A 81 0.81 1.59 0.28
CA VAL A 81 -0.34 1.64 -0.63
C VAL A 81 -0.67 0.22 -1.08
N CYS A 82 -1.91 -0.02 -1.48
CA CYS A 82 -2.35 -1.32 -1.95
C CYS A 82 -2.40 -1.34 -3.48
N LEU A 83 -1.65 -2.26 -4.08
CA LEU A 83 -1.64 -2.50 -5.52
C LEU A 83 -2.18 -3.90 -5.82
N ALA A 84 -2.97 -4.01 -6.89
CA ALA A 84 -3.34 -5.27 -7.48
C ALA A 84 -2.54 -5.51 -8.76
N TYR A 85 -2.05 -6.73 -8.98
CA TYR A 85 -1.43 -7.13 -10.24
C TYR A 85 -2.13 -8.36 -10.84
N PRO A 86 -2.10 -8.55 -12.17
CA PRO A 86 -2.61 -9.77 -12.81
C PRO A 86 -1.88 -10.99 -12.26
N GLU A 87 -2.60 -12.07 -12.07
CA GLU A 87 -2.03 -13.31 -11.55
C GLU A 87 -0.81 -13.76 -12.36
N SER A 88 0.25 -14.15 -11.63
CA SER A 88 1.50 -14.62 -12.20
C SER A 88 1.90 -15.93 -11.51
N PRO A 89 1.85 -17.06 -12.23
CA PRO A 89 2.23 -18.37 -11.66
C PRO A 89 3.66 -18.41 -11.12
N SER A 90 4.57 -17.68 -11.73
CA SER A 90 5.98 -17.62 -11.31
C SER A 90 6.15 -16.85 -9.99
N ILE A 91 5.46 -15.72 -9.83
CA ILE A 91 5.44 -14.97 -8.57
C ILE A 91 4.78 -15.83 -7.48
N ASN A 92 3.64 -16.46 -7.78
CA ASN A 92 2.92 -17.31 -6.83
C ASN A 92 3.76 -18.50 -6.36
N ALA A 93 4.52 -19.14 -7.27
CA ALA A 93 5.41 -20.24 -6.92
C ALA A 93 6.51 -19.79 -5.95
N LEU A 94 7.12 -18.63 -6.19
CA LEU A 94 8.15 -18.08 -5.31
C LEU A 94 7.58 -17.66 -3.95
N ILE A 95 6.44 -16.99 -3.92
CA ILE A 95 5.72 -16.68 -2.67
C ILE A 95 5.42 -17.96 -1.89
N SER A 96 4.93 -19.01 -2.56
CA SER A 96 4.64 -20.30 -1.92
C SER A 96 5.90 -20.94 -1.30
N LYS A 97 7.04 -20.88 -2.02
CA LYS A 97 8.34 -21.35 -1.51
C LYS A 97 8.75 -20.57 -0.25
N ILE A 98 8.64 -19.23 -0.27
CA ILE A 98 9.02 -18.38 0.85
C ILE A 98 8.10 -18.62 2.05
N THR A 99 6.79 -18.70 1.82
CA THR A 99 5.81 -18.86 2.89
C THR A 99 5.72 -20.29 3.46
N SER A 100 6.44 -21.24 2.90
CA SER A 100 6.65 -22.56 3.51
C SER A 100 7.62 -22.55 4.71
N ARG A 101 8.35 -21.46 4.89
CA ARG A 101 9.24 -21.23 6.02
C ARG A 101 8.45 -20.73 7.23
N VAL A 102 9.09 -20.76 8.40
CA VAL A 102 8.55 -20.12 9.61
C VAL A 102 8.49 -18.62 9.38
N PRO A 103 7.34 -17.95 9.60
CA PRO A 103 7.25 -16.51 9.50
C PRO A 103 8.05 -15.82 10.61
N GLU A 104 8.57 -14.64 10.33
CA GLU A 104 9.22 -13.79 11.33
C GLU A 104 8.21 -13.17 12.31
N LEU A 105 7.00 -12.90 11.82
CA LEU A 105 5.87 -12.44 12.62
C LEU A 105 4.65 -13.34 12.35
N ASP A 106 4.01 -13.80 13.42
CA ASP A 106 2.73 -14.51 13.40
C ASP A 106 1.86 -13.94 14.52
N LEU A 107 0.87 -13.13 14.15
CA LEU A 107 0.06 -12.35 15.06
C LEU A 107 -1.42 -12.56 14.74
N LEU A 108 -2.23 -12.83 15.76
CA LEU A 108 -3.69 -12.79 15.68
C LEU A 108 -4.17 -11.47 16.29
N SER A 109 -4.82 -10.62 15.48
CA SER A 109 -5.40 -9.37 15.96
C SER A 109 -6.76 -9.58 16.63
N ASP A 110 -7.23 -8.56 17.38
CA ASP A 110 -8.48 -8.62 18.15
C ASP A 110 -9.73 -8.87 17.29
N ASP A 111 -9.66 -8.56 15.99
CA ASP A 111 -10.71 -8.81 14.99
C ASP A 111 -10.59 -10.19 14.31
N GLU A 112 -9.84 -11.10 14.92
CA GLU A 112 -9.60 -12.48 14.45
C GLU A 112 -8.90 -12.57 13.08
N ILE A 113 -8.20 -11.52 12.65
CA ILE A 113 -7.37 -11.56 11.46
C ILE A 113 -5.95 -12.00 11.84
N ARG A 114 -5.51 -13.14 11.30
CA ARG A 114 -4.12 -13.57 11.45
C ARG A 114 -3.24 -12.88 10.45
N GLN A 115 -2.15 -12.31 10.93
CA GLN A 115 -1.18 -11.56 10.16
C GLN A 115 0.16 -12.27 10.23
N LEU A 116 0.73 -12.60 9.07
CA LEU A 116 2.01 -13.30 8.97
C LEU A 116 2.95 -12.48 8.10
N VAL A 117 4.22 -12.39 8.52
CA VAL A 117 5.26 -11.68 7.79
C VAL A 117 6.48 -12.59 7.63
N TRP A 118 7.01 -12.66 6.43
CA TRP A 118 8.30 -13.27 6.11
C TRP A 118 9.22 -12.19 5.56
N ARG A 119 10.40 -12.09 6.13
CA ARG A 119 11.46 -11.24 5.62
C ARG A 119 12.27 -12.01 4.59
N VAL A 120 12.51 -11.40 3.43
CA VAL A 120 13.27 -11.98 2.31
C VAL A 120 14.57 -11.21 2.17
N THR A 121 15.69 -11.83 2.52
CA THR A 121 17.03 -11.26 2.45
C THR A 121 17.94 -12.01 1.49
N ASP A 122 17.51 -13.16 0.97
CA ASP A 122 18.26 -13.89 -0.04
C ASP A 122 18.29 -13.10 -1.36
N GLU A 123 19.48 -12.70 -1.80
CA GLU A 123 19.66 -11.86 -2.98
C GLU A 123 19.06 -12.51 -4.24
N GLY A 124 19.20 -13.82 -4.41
CA GLY A 124 18.63 -14.52 -5.57
C GLY A 124 17.11 -14.55 -5.58
N GLU A 125 16.46 -14.60 -4.40
CA GLU A 125 15.01 -14.50 -4.29
C GLU A 125 14.53 -13.07 -4.54
N ILE A 126 15.25 -12.07 -4.04
CA ILE A 126 14.97 -10.65 -4.31
C ILE A 126 15.09 -10.36 -5.79
N GLU A 127 16.19 -10.72 -6.43
CA GLU A 127 16.40 -10.54 -7.87
C GLU A 127 15.33 -11.24 -8.70
N THR A 128 14.96 -12.47 -8.31
CA THR A 128 13.91 -13.22 -9.00
C THR A 128 12.55 -12.51 -8.87
N LEU A 129 12.17 -12.04 -7.69
CA LEU A 129 10.94 -11.26 -7.51
C LEU A 129 10.96 -9.99 -8.35
N GLN A 130 12.04 -9.23 -8.32
CA GLN A 130 12.19 -8.01 -9.11
C GLN A 130 12.05 -8.28 -10.62
N GLN A 131 12.71 -9.33 -11.11
CA GLN A 131 12.63 -9.74 -12.52
C GLN A 131 11.19 -10.15 -12.90
N GLN A 132 10.51 -10.91 -12.05
CA GLN A 132 9.13 -11.31 -12.32
C GLN A 132 8.18 -10.12 -12.32
N PHE A 133 8.31 -9.19 -11.36
CA PHE A 133 7.51 -7.96 -11.33
C PHE A 133 7.83 -7.03 -12.51
N SER A 134 9.06 -6.99 -13.01
CA SER A 134 9.41 -6.22 -14.21
C SER A 134 8.64 -6.70 -15.45
N SER A 135 8.21 -7.96 -15.48
CA SER A 135 7.41 -8.56 -16.55
C SER A 135 5.90 -8.30 -16.41
N VAL A 136 5.44 -7.77 -15.28
CA VAL A 136 4.04 -7.40 -15.08
C VAL A 136 3.74 -6.14 -15.89
N SER A 137 2.83 -6.23 -16.85
CA SER A 137 2.54 -5.15 -17.80
C SER A 137 1.88 -3.94 -17.16
N ALA A 138 1.08 -4.13 -16.11
CA ALA A 138 0.44 -3.07 -15.35
C ALA A 138 0.05 -3.56 -13.95
N ALA A 139 0.14 -2.68 -12.96
CA ALA A 139 -0.48 -2.83 -11.66
C ALA A 139 -1.60 -1.80 -11.50
N TYR A 140 -2.51 -2.03 -10.57
CA TYR A 140 -3.69 -1.20 -10.35
C TYR A 140 -3.70 -0.73 -8.91
N LEU A 141 -3.73 0.57 -8.72
CA LEU A 141 -3.84 1.17 -7.40
C LEU A 141 -5.25 0.95 -6.84
N THR A 142 -5.38 0.15 -5.78
CA THR A 142 -6.67 -0.19 -5.18
C THR A 142 -6.97 0.62 -3.92
N ASP A 143 -5.92 1.01 -3.18
CA ASP A 143 -6.02 1.92 -2.04
C ASP A 143 -4.75 2.78 -1.91
N GLY A 144 -4.90 4.00 -1.44
CA GLY A 144 -3.80 4.92 -1.19
C GLY A 144 -3.53 5.91 -2.32
N HIS A 145 -4.51 6.25 -3.17
CA HIS A 145 -4.37 7.21 -4.26
C HIS A 145 -3.75 8.55 -3.80
N HIS A 146 -4.23 9.10 -2.68
CA HIS A 146 -3.68 10.34 -2.13
C HIS A 146 -2.24 10.16 -1.61
N ARG A 147 -1.89 9.00 -1.04
CA ARG A 147 -0.53 8.71 -0.58
C ARG A 147 0.44 8.62 -1.73
N THR A 148 0.07 7.92 -2.80
CA THR A 148 0.91 7.80 -4.01
C THR A 148 1.10 9.16 -4.70
N ALA A 149 0.01 9.93 -4.87
CA ALA A 149 0.09 11.26 -5.45
C ALA A 149 0.96 12.21 -4.62
N ALA A 150 0.83 12.16 -3.28
CA ALA A 150 1.67 12.95 -2.38
C ALA A 150 3.15 12.53 -2.44
N SER A 151 3.44 11.23 -2.58
CA SER A 151 4.81 10.74 -2.75
C SER A 151 5.42 11.22 -4.06
N SER A 152 4.67 11.22 -5.17
CA SER A 152 5.13 11.77 -6.45
C SER A 152 5.42 13.28 -6.35
N ARG A 153 4.55 14.06 -5.72
CA ARG A 153 4.78 15.49 -5.47
C ARG A 153 5.98 15.75 -4.57
N TYR A 154 6.14 14.95 -3.52
CA TYR A 154 7.31 15.03 -2.64
C TYR A 154 8.59 14.73 -3.41
N SER A 155 8.61 13.67 -4.21
CA SER A 155 9.74 13.32 -5.09
C SER A 155 10.11 14.48 -6.01
N ALA A 156 9.14 15.05 -6.72
CA ALA A 156 9.37 16.19 -7.61
C ALA A 156 9.97 17.41 -6.86
N SER A 157 9.51 17.64 -5.62
CA SER A 157 10.04 18.74 -4.80
C SER A 157 11.50 18.53 -4.36
N GLN A 158 11.90 17.28 -4.08
CA GLN A 158 13.28 16.94 -3.72
C GLN A 158 14.21 17.03 -4.95
N CYS A 159 13.77 16.53 -6.11
CA CYS A 159 14.49 16.70 -7.36
C CYS A 159 14.77 18.19 -7.66
N ALA A 160 13.77 19.06 -7.49
CA ALA A 160 13.91 20.50 -7.74
C ALA A 160 14.90 21.20 -6.79
N LYS A 161 15.12 20.65 -5.57
CA LYS A 161 16.10 21.16 -4.61
C LYS A 161 17.52 20.71 -4.93
N GLY A 162 17.73 19.85 -5.92
CA GLY A 162 19.05 19.35 -6.30
C GLY A 162 19.65 18.37 -5.29
N ASP A 163 18.82 17.73 -4.48
CA ASP A 163 19.25 16.78 -3.43
C ASP A 163 19.55 15.38 -4.00
N ASP A 164 20.28 15.36 -5.13
CA ASP A 164 20.74 14.11 -5.76
C ASP A 164 21.77 13.34 -4.92
N LYS A 165 22.21 13.92 -3.80
CA LYS A 165 23.25 13.36 -2.93
C LYS A 165 22.69 12.54 -1.75
N GLY A 166 21.39 12.56 -1.52
CA GLY A 166 20.73 11.72 -0.52
C GLY A 166 20.57 10.27 -1.01
N SER A 167 20.10 9.38 -0.14
CA SER A 167 19.82 7.96 -0.43
C SER A 167 18.85 7.74 -1.60
N GLY A 168 18.24 8.78 -2.13
CA GLY A 168 17.23 8.68 -3.18
C GLY A 168 15.93 8.00 -2.73
N SER A 169 15.75 7.76 -1.44
CA SER A 169 14.56 7.08 -0.87
C SER A 169 13.25 7.77 -1.26
N TRP A 170 13.27 9.07 -1.50
CA TRP A 170 12.12 9.83 -2.00
C TRP A 170 11.72 9.50 -3.45
N LYS A 171 12.53 8.72 -4.18
CA LYS A 171 12.19 8.19 -5.53
C LYS A 171 11.28 6.96 -5.47
N TYR A 172 10.95 6.50 -4.27
CA TYR A 172 10.15 5.30 -4.04
C TYR A 172 9.00 5.57 -3.10
N PHE A 173 8.01 4.70 -3.13
CA PHE A 173 6.93 4.64 -2.14
C PHE A 173 6.68 3.20 -1.73
N LEU A 174 6.30 3.00 -0.47
CA LEU A 174 6.03 1.68 0.06
C LEU A 174 4.70 1.15 -0.47
N ALA A 175 4.70 -0.05 -1.04
CA ALA A 175 3.52 -0.72 -1.57
C ALA A 175 3.40 -2.16 -1.07
N ALA A 176 2.15 -2.61 -0.88
CA ALA A 176 1.77 -4.00 -0.72
C ALA A 176 1.07 -4.44 -2.01
N MET A 177 1.71 -5.36 -2.74
CA MET A 177 1.29 -5.81 -4.06
C MET A 177 0.64 -7.18 -3.95
N PHE A 178 -0.66 -7.26 -4.27
CA PHE A 178 -1.46 -8.48 -4.20
C PHE A 178 -1.79 -9.01 -5.60
N PRO A 179 -1.86 -10.33 -5.82
CA PRO A 179 -2.51 -10.85 -7.00
C PRO A 179 -4.01 -10.47 -6.97
N ALA A 180 -4.53 -9.99 -8.08
CA ALA A 180 -5.92 -9.51 -8.15
C ALA A 180 -6.94 -10.59 -7.77
N SER A 181 -6.62 -11.87 -8.01
CA SER A 181 -7.45 -13.03 -7.66
C SER A 181 -7.63 -13.24 -6.15
N GLU A 182 -6.73 -12.72 -5.32
CA GLU A 182 -6.82 -12.83 -3.85
C GLU A 182 -7.54 -11.64 -3.21
N LEU A 183 -7.79 -10.55 -3.95
CA LEU A 183 -8.48 -9.39 -3.42
C LEU A 183 -10.00 -9.56 -3.51
N ARG A 184 -10.70 -9.01 -2.52
CA ARG A 184 -12.17 -8.95 -2.49
C ARG A 184 -12.64 -7.52 -2.42
N ILE A 185 -13.65 -7.22 -3.22
CA ILE A 185 -14.37 -5.95 -3.13
C ILE A 185 -15.46 -6.13 -2.08
N LEU A 186 -15.33 -5.37 -0.99
CA LEU A 186 -16.32 -5.36 0.08
C LEU A 186 -17.33 -4.23 -0.17
N ALA A 187 -18.56 -4.44 0.31
CA ALA A 187 -19.58 -3.41 0.25
C ALA A 187 -19.15 -2.20 1.08
N PHE A 188 -19.19 -1.01 0.46
CA PHE A 188 -18.94 0.25 1.15
C PHE A 188 -20.26 0.98 1.35
N ASN A 189 -21.05 0.50 2.31
CA ASN A 189 -22.38 1.00 2.58
C ASN A 189 -22.37 2.45 3.07
N ARG A 190 -23.39 3.20 2.66
CA ARG A 190 -23.67 4.54 3.17
C ARG A 190 -24.86 4.47 4.11
N CYS A 191 -24.68 5.05 5.31
CA CYS A 191 -25.78 5.19 6.25
C CYS A 191 -26.38 6.58 6.08
N VAL A 192 -27.69 6.61 5.84
CA VAL A 192 -28.45 7.87 5.83
C VAL A 192 -28.95 8.12 7.25
N ARG A 193 -28.52 9.24 7.84
CA ARG A 193 -28.82 9.58 9.23
C ARG A 193 -30.26 10.07 9.43
N ASP A 194 -30.79 10.76 8.41
CA ASP A 194 -32.10 11.36 8.43
C ASP A 194 -32.71 11.31 7.03
N LEU A 195 -33.93 10.88 6.92
CA LEU A 195 -34.65 10.80 5.65
C LEU A 195 -35.32 12.12 5.25
N ASN A 196 -35.16 13.18 6.07
CA ASN A 196 -35.73 14.50 5.84
C ASN A 196 -37.24 14.47 5.51
N GLY A 197 -37.99 13.68 6.30
CA GLY A 197 -39.44 13.50 6.15
C GLY A 197 -39.88 12.54 5.03
N LEU A 198 -38.95 11.96 4.29
CA LEU A 198 -39.26 10.94 3.28
C LEU A 198 -39.50 9.57 3.93
N SER A 199 -40.36 8.77 3.33
CA SER A 199 -40.38 7.34 3.62
C SER A 199 -39.18 6.63 2.96
N VAL A 200 -38.77 5.47 3.47
CA VAL A 200 -37.73 4.64 2.84
C VAL A 200 -38.08 4.37 1.38
N GLN A 201 -39.35 4.04 1.10
CA GLN A 201 -39.79 3.77 -0.25
C GLN A 201 -39.65 4.99 -1.17
N SER A 202 -40.07 6.17 -0.72
CA SER A 202 -39.91 7.43 -1.48
C SER A 202 -38.45 7.77 -1.76
N LEU A 203 -37.54 7.50 -0.80
CA LEU A 203 -36.12 7.67 -0.99
C LEU A 203 -35.58 6.71 -2.08
N VAL A 204 -35.90 5.42 -1.99
CA VAL A 204 -35.47 4.41 -2.96
C VAL A 204 -36.00 4.72 -4.36
N GLU A 205 -37.27 5.09 -4.49
CA GLU A 205 -37.89 5.50 -5.75
C GLU A 205 -37.20 6.77 -6.33
N GLY A 206 -36.85 7.72 -5.45
CA GLY A 206 -36.11 8.91 -5.84
C GLY A 206 -34.70 8.58 -6.37
N ILE A 207 -33.98 7.70 -5.70
CA ILE A 207 -32.66 7.22 -6.11
C ILE A 207 -32.78 6.49 -7.46
N GLY A 208 -33.75 5.60 -7.63
CA GLY A 208 -33.97 4.82 -8.86
C GLY A 208 -34.28 5.66 -10.12
N LYS A 209 -34.59 6.96 -9.97
CA LYS A 209 -34.75 7.89 -11.11
C LYS A 209 -33.40 8.36 -11.66
N HIS A 210 -32.33 8.23 -10.91
CA HIS A 210 -31.00 8.73 -11.26
C HIS A 210 -29.96 7.63 -11.46
N PHE A 211 -30.29 6.41 -11.07
CA PHE A 211 -29.39 5.24 -11.18
C PHE A 211 -30.14 4.11 -11.90
N VAL A 212 -29.46 3.51 -12.86
CA VAL A 212 -29.94 2.34 -13.62
C VAL A 212 -29.31 1.09 -13.05
#